data_87cd35535c243ea66702091945b5b563
#
_entry.id   87cd35535c243ea66702091945b5b563
#
_cell.length_a   1.000
_cell.length_b   1.000
_cell.length_c   1.000
_cell.angle_alpha   90.00
_cell.angle_beta   90.00
_cell.angle_gamma   90.00
#
_symmetry.space_group_name_H-M   'P 1'
#
loop_
_entity.id
_entity.type
_entity.pdbx_description
1 polymer ?
#
loop_
_entity_poly.entity_id
_entity_poly.type
_entity_poly.pdbx_seq_one_letter_code
_entity_poly.pdbx_strand_id
1 'polypeptide(L)'
;QHYERVRWLFRLLYGASLRVSEAAQAKSSDVTQRRAKWWLHVVGKGGAEGDVPMSDELMTDLARYRQFHRLPAVPTVLDATPLVMSVAGCTDRLLTPTAIYLVVKEVFRRAATNLESTDPAGAATLRRASTHWLRHTSATHQADAGNDIRFIQKNLRHASIETTAIYLHAEDDQRHDQTTSERVRKRPD
;
A
#
# COMPACT_ATOMS: atom_id res chain seq x y z
N GLN A 1 15.16 -11.18 -11.57
CA GLN A 1 13.68 -11.34 -11.62
C GLN A 1 13.03 -11.22 -10.25
N HIS A 2 13.53 -11.95 -9.24
CA HIS A 2 12.96 -11.93 -7.90
C HIS A 2 13.00 -10.54 -7.24
N TYR A 3 14.12 -9.80 -7.40
CA TYR A 3 14.27 -8.47 -6.82
C TYR A 3 13.24 -7.45 -7.35
N GLU A 4 13.06 -7.33 -8.66
CA GLU A 4 12.10 -6.37 -9.23
C GLU A 4 10.66 -6.69 -8.84
N ARG A 5 10.30 -7.97 -8.77
CA ARG A 5 8.99 -8.40 -8.27
C ARG A 5 8.78 -8.03 -6.81
N VAL A 6 9.77 -8.31 -5.94
CA VAL A 6 9.68 -7.97 -4.51
C VAL A 6 9.58 -6.47 -4.33
N ARG A 7 10.43 -5.71 -5.03
CA ARG A 7 10.41 -4.24 -4.99
C ARG A 7 9.02 -3.71 -5.37
N TRP A 8 8.50 -4.14 -6.51
CA TRP A 8 7.18 -3.73 -6.97
C TRP A 8 6.07 -4.14 -5.99
N LEU A 9 6.09 -5.37 -5.50
CA LEU A 9 5.09 -5.87 -4.56
C LEU A 9 5.02 -5.03 -3.28
N PHE A 10 6.17 -4.68 -2.70
CA PHE A 10 6.23 -3.83 -1.51
C PHE A 10 5.72 -2.41 -1.81
N ARG A 11 6.13 -1.83 -2.93
CA ARG A 11 5.66 -0.51 -3.36
C ARG A 11 4.15 -0.50 -3.59
N LEU A 12 3.60 -1.54 -4.20
CA LEU A 12 2.17 -1.67 -4.44
C LEU A 12 1.38 -1.84 -3.13
N LEU A 13 1.78 -2.78 -2.26
CA LEU A 13 1.08 -3.04 -1.00
C LEU A 13 1.11 -1.82 -0.07
N TYR A 14 2.23 -1.12 0.00
CA TYR A 14 2.37 0.09 0.81
C TYR A 14 1.71 1.30 0.13
N GLY A 15 2.08 1.62 -1.11
CA GLY A 15 1.65 2.84 -1.80
C GLY A 15 0.16 2.89 -2.10
N ALA A 16 -0.43 1.74 -2.45
CA ALA A 16 -1.88 1.63 -2.68
C ALA A 16 -2.65 1.06 -1.47
N SER A 17 -1.98 0.81 -0.35
CA SER A 17 -2.58 0.28 0.89
C SER A 17 -3.46 -0.96 0.66
N LEU A 18 -3.04 -1.87 -0.25
CA LEU A 18 -3.86 -3.01 -0.65
C LEU A 18 -3.89 -4.12 0.41
N ARG A 19 -5.03 -4.83 0.47
CA ARG A 19 -5.06 -6.16 1.08
C ARG A 19 -4.34 -7.14 0.16
N VAL A 20 -3.76 -8.19 0.75
CA VAL A 20 -3.05 -9.23 -0.01
C VAL A 20 -3.93 -9.89 -1.07
N SER A 21 -5.22 -10.09 -0.78
CA SER A 21 -6.19 -10.65 -1.72
C SER A 21 -6.48 -9.72 -2.91
N GLU A 22 -6.53 -8.41 -2.65
CA GLU A 22 -6.73 -7.38 -3.69
C GLU A 22 -5.52 -7.35 -4.63
N ALA A 23 -4.30 -7.33 -4.07
CA ALA A 23 -3.08 -7.37 -4.86
C ALA A 23 -2.92 -8.67 -5.68
N ALA A 24 -3.42 -9.81 -5.15
CA ALA A 24 -3.35 -11.10 -5.82
C ALA A 24 -4.29 -11.20 -7.04
N GLN A 25 -5.43 -10.50 -7.01
CA GLN A 25 -6.43 -10.54 -8.07
C GLN A 25 -6.26 -9.42 -9.10
N ALA A 26 -5.53 -8.36 -8.75
CA ALA A 26 -5.38 -7.18 -9.60
C ALA A 26 -4.67 -7.50 -10.92
N LYS A 27 -5.21 -6.95 -12.00
CA LYS A 27 -4.67 -7.03 -13.36
C LYS A 27 -4.19 -5.65 -13.82
N SER A 28 -3.38 -5.65 -14.83
CA SER A 28 -2.90 -4.42 -15.46
C SER A 28 -4.04 -3.59 -16.05
N SER A 29 -5.10 -4.22 -16.59
CA SER A 29 -6.33 -3.57 -17.06
C SER A 29 -7.10 -2.81 -16.00
N ASP A 30 -6.89 -3.13 -14.71
CA ASP A 30 -7.55 -2.46 -13.60
C ASP A 30 -6.93 -1.08 -13.30
N VAL A 31 -5.75 -0.79 -13.89
CA VAL A 31 -5.09 0.52 -13.81
C VAL A 31 -5.62 1.41 -14.93
N THR A 32 -6.35 2.45 -14.57
CA THR A 32 -7.00 3.36 -15.51
C THR A 32 -6.68 4.82 -15.21
N GLN A 33 -6.72 5.66 -16.23
CA GLN A 33 -6.54 7.09 -16.08
C GLN A 33 -7.90 7.81 -16.23
N ARG A 34 -8.24 8.65 -15.24
CA ARG A 34 -9.45 9.47 -15.25
C ARG A 34 -9.09 10.91 -14.85
N ARG A 35 -9.43 11.88 -15.68
CA ARG A 35 -9.12 13.31 -15.45
C ARG A 35 -7.63 13.53 -15.12
N ALA A 36 -6.75 12.95 -15.94
CA ALA A 36 -5.29 12.98 -15.77
C ALA A 36 -4.75 12.38 -14.45
N LYS A 37 -5.55 11.62 -13.70
CA LYS A 37 -5.15 10.93 -12.46
C LYS A 37 -5.27 9.43 -12.64
N TRP A 38 -4.30 8.69 -12.11
CA TRP A 38 -4.27 7.25 -12.18
C TRP A 38 -5.01 6.61 -11.01
N TRP A 39 -5.74 5.56 -11.32
CA TRP A 39 -6.56 4.80 -10.38
C TRP A 39 -6.38 3.31 -10.59
N LEU A 40 -6.34 2.56 -9.51
CA LEU A 40 -6.40 1.11 -9.51
C LEU A 40 -7.77 0.68 -9.02
N HIS A 41 -8.54 0.01 -9.89
CA HIS A 41 -9.78 -0.64 -9.49
C HIS A 41 -9.47 -1.93 -8.73
N VAL A 42 -10.11 -2.18 -7.61
CA VAL A 42 -9.88 -3.37 -6.78
C VAL A 42 -11.20 -3.95 -6.31
N VAL A 43 -11.23 -5.28 -6.23
CA VAL A 43 -12.35 -6.05 -5.68
C VAL A 43 -11.91 -6.66 -4.36
N GLY A 44 -12.58 -6.28 -3.28
CA GLY A 44 -12.30 -6.74 -1.92
C GLY A 44 -13.15 -7.94 -1.50
N LYS A 45 -13.07 -8.24 -0.20
CA LYS A 45 -13.85 -9.33 0.41
C LYS A 45 -15.35 -9.09 0.22
N GLY A 46 -16.07 -10.14 -0.21
CA GLY A 46 -17.52 -10.08 -0.44
C GLY A 46 -17.94 -9.33 -1.71
N GLY A 47 -16.99 -9.10 -2.66
CA GLY A 47 -17.30 -8.39 -3.92
C GLY A 47 -17.34 -6.87 -3.77
N ALA A 48 -16.92 -6.32 -2.63
CA ALA A 48 -16.86 -4.87 -2.45
C ALA A 48 -15.81 -4.26 -3.40
N GLU A 49 -16.25 -3.42 -4.30
CA GLU A 49 -15.41 -2.73 -5.27
C GLU A 49 -14.96 -1.37 -4.76
N GLY A 50 -13.82 -0.90 -5.26
CA GLY A 50 -13.33 0.42 -4.95
C GLY A 50 -12.15 0.84 -5.81
N ASP A 51 -11.96 2.14 -5.93
CA ASP A 51 -10.85 2.72 -6.67
C ASP A 51 -9.82 3.29 -5.69
N VAL A 52 -8.57 2.96 -5.92
CA VAL A 52 -7.43 3.42 -5.13
C VAL A 52 -6.59 4.37 -5.98
N PRO A 53 -6.23 5.56 -5.47
CA PRO A 53 -5.37 6.46 -6.21
C PRO A 53 -3.97 5.86 -6.37
N MET A 54 -3.41 5.99 -7.58
CA MET A 54 -2.04 5.64 -7.91
C MET A 54 -1.23 6.93 -8.08
N SER A 55 -0.25 7.15 -7.20
CA SER A 55 0.64 8.31 -7.34
C SER A 55 1.54 8.18 -8.56
N ASP A 56 2.09 9.30 -9.04
CA ASP A 56 3.04 9.30 -10.17
C ASP A 56 4.30 8.47 -9.86
N GLU A 57 4.74 8.46 -8.59
CA GLU A 57 5.83 7.60 -8.14
C GLU A 57 5.46 6.11 -8.27
N LEU A 58 4.25 5.73 -7.86
CA LEU A 58 3.79 4.34 -7.95
C LEU A 58 3.63 3.92 -9.41
N MET A 59 3.18 4.82 -10.28
CA MET A 59 3.12 4.60 -11.74
C MET A 59 4.51 4.46 -12.35
N THR A 60 5.49 5.23 -11.89
CA THR A 60 6.90 5.09 -12.30
C THR A 60 7.46 3.71 -11.90
N ASP A 61 7.16 3.26 -10.68
CA ASP A 61 7.56 1.93 -10.23
C ASP A 61 6.87 0.81 -11.02
N LEU A 62 5.59 0.98 -11.37
CA LEU A 62 4.86 0.05 -12.24
C LEU A 62 5.50 0.00 -13.63
N ALA A 63 5.77 1.15 -14.23
CA ALA A 63 6.39 1.23 -15.55
C ALA A 63 7.74 0.50 -15.59
N ARG A 64 8.60 0.73 -14.59
CA ARG A 64 9.87 0.03 -14.42
C ARG A 64 9.68 -1.49 -14.32
N TYR A 65 8.74 -1.93 -13.50
CA TYR A 65 8.45 -3.35 -13.30
C TYR A 65 7.97 -4.01 -14.59
N ARG A 66 7.07 -3.35 -15.32
CA ARG A 66 6.54 -3.83 -16.59
C ARG A 66 7.62 -3.93 -17.67
N GLN A 67 8.45 -2.88 -17.81
CA GLN A 67 9.58 -2.86 -18.76
C GLN A 67 10.59 -3.98 -18.47
N PHE A 68 10.85 -4.26 -17.19
CA PHE A 68 11.69 -5.40 -16.80
C PHE A 68 11.12 -6.73 -17.34
N HIS A 69 9.81 -6.86 -17.42
CA HIS A 69 9.12 -8.02 -18.00
C HIS A 69 8.87 -7.88 -19.53
N ARG A 70 9.49 -6.89 -20.17
CA ARG A 70 9.36 -6.61 -21.62
C ARG A 70 7.93 -6.28 -22.03
N LEU A 71 7.15 -5.71 -21.13
CA LEU A 71 5.80 -5.20 -21.37
C LEU A 71 5.84 -3.68 -21.60
N PRO A 72 4.84 -3.11 -22.29
CA PRO A 72 4.68 -1.66 -22.38
C PRO A 72 4.65 -1.01 -20.99
N ALA A 73 5.30 0.15 -20.83
CA ALA A 73 5.41 0.85 -19.54
C ALA A 73 4.04 1.17 -18.93
N VAL A 74 3.09 1.60 -19.75
CA VAL A 74 1.73 1.93 -19.34
C VAL A 74 0.79 0.79 -19.77
N PRO A 75 -0.03 0.25 -18.84
CA PRO A 75 -1.03 -0.76 -19.20
C PRO A 75 -2.17 -0.16 -20.01
N THR A 76 -2.88 -1.01 -20.72
CA THR A 76 -4.12 -0.66 -21.43
C THR A 76 -5.32 -1.36 -20.78
N VAL A 77 -6.52 -0.91 -21.12
CA VAL A 77 -7.77 -1.51 -20.62
C VAL A 77 -7.98 -2.96 -21.08
N LEU A 78 -7.25 -3.42 -22.07
CA LEU A 78 -7.29 -4.80 -22.56
C LEU A 78 -6.15 -5.67 -22.01
N ASP A 79 -5.30 -5.10 -21.18
CA ASP A 79 -4.13 -5.79 -20.64
C ASP A 79 -4.49 -6.71 -19.47
N ALA A 80 -4.76 -7.97 -19.75
CA ALA A 80 -5.15 -8.97 -18.77
C ALA A 80 -3.96 -9.52 -17.93
N THR A 81 -2.73 -9.02 -18.11
CA THR A 81 -1.58 -9.50 -17.34
C THR A 81 -1.75 -9.21 -15.85
N PRO A 82 -1.34 -10.14 -14.95
CA PRO A 82 -1.36 -9.90 -13.52
C PRO A 82 -0.58 -8.64 -13.15
N LEU A 83 -1.10 -7.83 -12.23
CA LEU A 83 -0.38 -6.67 -11.73
C LEU A 83 0.88 -7.08 -10.94
N VAL A 84 0.87 -8.26 -10.35
CA VAL A 84 2.04 -8.92 -9.73
C VAL A 84 2.26 -10.28 -10.40
N MET A 85 3.28 -10.37 -11.24
CA MET A 85 3.58 -11.58 -12.01
C MET A 85 4.35 -12.63 -11.19
N SER A 86 4.25 -13.89 -11.58
CA SER A 86 5.02 -14.99 -10.99
C SER A 86 6.52 -14.89 -11.33
N VAL A 87 7.40 -15.56 -10.56
CA VAL A 87 8.85 -15.61 -10.84
C VAL A 87 9.13 -16.37 -12.14
N ALA A 88 8.30 -17.34 -12.47
CA ALA A 88 8.44 -18.14 -13.69
C ALA A 88 8.16 -17.36 -14.97
N GLY A 89 7.80 -16.03 -14.85
CA GLY A 89 7.50 -15.20 -15.99
C GLY A 89 6.17 -15.49 -16.67
N CYS A 90 5.32 -16.31 -16.04
CA CYS A 90 3.96 -16.53 -16.54
C CYS A 90 3.16 -15.23 -16.42
N THR A 91 2.78 -14.66 -17.54
CA THR A 91 1.99 -13.42 -17.66
C THR A 91 0.50 -13.67 -17.65
N ASP A 92 0.07 -14.92 -17.65
CA ASP A 92 -1.31 -15.39 -17.76
C ASP A 92 -1.89 -15.91 -16.43
N ARG A 93 -1.06 -16.04 -15.40
CA ARG A 93 -1.47 -16.64 -14.12
C ARG A 93 -1.31 -15.69 -12.95
N LEU A 94 -2.43 -15.42 -12.27
CA LEU A 94 -2.45 -14.69 -11.00
C LEU A 94 -1.73 -15.47 -9.88
N LEU A 95 -1.07 -14.73 -9.00
CA LEU A 95 -0.54 -15.29 -7.75
C LEU A 95 -1.68 -15.50 -6.75
N THR A 96 -1.56 -16.52 -5.92
CA THR A 96 -2.49 -16.67 -4.79
C THR A 96 -2.14 -15.66 -3.67
N PRO A 97 -3.11 -15.26 -2.84
CA PRO A 97 -2.83 -14.47 -1.64
C PRO A 97 -1.76 -15.10 -0.74
N THR A 98 -1.79 -16.42 -0.59
CA THR A 98 -0.79 -17.18 0.17
C THR A 98 0.61 -17.06 -0.44
N ALA A 99 0.74 -17.11 -1.76
CA ALA A 99 2.03 -16.94 -2.42
C ALA A 99 2.62 -15.56 -2.19
N ILE A 100 1.80 -14.51 -2.29
CA ILE A 100 2.21 -13.13 -1.98
C ILE A 100 2.60 -12.99 -0.51
N TYR A 101 1.81 -13.53 0.40
CA TYR A 101 2.10 -13.52 1.83
C TYR A 101 3.46 -14.16 2.13
N LEU A 102 3.74 -15.33 1.56
CA LEU A 102 5.00 -16.05 1.77
C LEU A 102 6.21 -15.25 1.24
N VAL A 103 6.07 -14.57 0.09
CA VAL A 103 7.13 -13.69 -0.43
C VAL A 103 7.43 -12.57 0.55
N VAL A 104 6.39 -11.90 1.06
CA VAL A 104 6.56 -10.80 2.02
C VAL A 104 7.17 -11.29 3.33
N LYS A 105 6.70 -12.43 3.86
CA LYS A 105 7.26 -13.05 5.07
C LYS A 105 8.73 -13.41 4.91
N GLU A 106 9.13 -13.94 3.78
CA GLU A 106 10.54 -14.28 3.52
C GLU A 106 11.43 -13.03 3.47
N VAL A 107 10.96 -11.93 2.90
CA VAL A 107 11.69 -10.66 2.90
C VAL A 107 11.89 -10.15 4.33
N PHE A 108 10.82 -10.11 5.13
CA PHE A 108 10.92 -9.70 6.53
C PHE A 108 11.81 -10.62 7.35
N ARG A 109 11.76 -11.93 7.12
CA ARG A 109 12.64 -12.90 7.78
C ARG A 109 14.12 -12.64 7.47
N ARG A 110 14.46 -12.38 6.19
CA ARG A 110 15.83 -12.04 5.79
C ARG A 110 16.30 -10.72 6.40
N ALA A 111 15.44 -9.71 6.37
CA ALA A 111 15.74 -8.43 6.99
C ALA A 111 15.99 -8.58 8.50
N ALA A 112 15.16 -9.38 9.19
CA ALA A 112 15.35 -9.69 10.60
C ALA A 112 16.70 -10.40 10.87
N THR A 113 17.07 -11.38 10.04
CA THR A 113 18.36 -12.06 10.17
C THR A 113 19.55 -11.10 10.01
N ASN A 114 19.47 -10.16 9.06
CA ASN A 114 20.53 -9.17 8.86
C ASN A 114 20.60 -8.16 10.02
N LEU A 115 19.49 -7.91 10.71
CA LEU A 115 19.42 -6.95 11.82
C LEU A 115 19.77 -7.57 13.18
N GLU A 116 19.77 -8.90 13.29
CA GLU A 116 19.87 -9.66 14.55
C GLU A 116 21.05 -9.25 15.44
N SER A 117 22.21 -9.00 14.83
CA SER A 117 23.43 -8.68 15.55
C SER A 117 23.49 -7.22 16.04
N THR A 118 22.76 -6.31 15.39
CA THR A 118 22.83 -4.87 15.68
C THR A 118 21.59 -4.36 16.42
N ASP A 119 20.44 -4.96 16.17
CA ASP A 119 19.16 -4.64 16.82
C ASP A 119 18.28 -5.90 16.97
N PRO A 120 18.50 -6.71 18.03
CA PRO A 120 17.69 -7.91 18.28
C PRO A 120 16.20 -7.62 18.47
N ALA A 121 15.83 -6.47 19.06
CA ALA A 121 14.44 -6.08 19.29
C ALA A 121 13.74 -5.75 17.98
N GLY A 122 14.39 -4.98 17.10
CA GLY A 122 13.92 -4.71 15.73
C GLY A 122 13.82 -5.99 14.91
N ALA A 123 14.78 -6.90 15.02
CA ALA A 123 14.74 -8.20 14.37
C ALA A 123 13.53 -9.04 14.82
N ALA A 124 13.26 -9.10 16.13
CA ALA A 124 12.07 -9.78 16.67
C ALA A 124 10.76 -9.16 16.16
N THR A 125 10.72 -7.84 16.02
CA THR A 125 9.59 -7.10 15.46
C THR A 125 9.37 -7.43 13.99
N LEU A 126 10.44 -7.42 13.17
CA LEU A 126 10.37 -7.78 11.74
C LEU A 126 9.91 -9.24 11.52
N ARG A 127 10.28 -10.18 12.40
CA ARG A 127 9.80 -11.57 12.30
C ARG A 127 8.28 -11.69 12.44
N ARG A 128 7.64 -10.80 13.19
CA ARG A 128 6.18 -10.74 13.34
C ARG A 128 5.50 -9.99 12.18
N ALA A 129 6.23 -9.15 11.46
CA ALA A 129 5.70 -8.36 10.37
C ALA A 129 5.06 -9.22 9.26
N SER A 130 4.04 -8.68 8.60
CA SER A 130 3.27 -9.34 7.56
C SER A 130 2.76 -8.34 6.53
N THR A 131 2.03 -8.80 5.50
CA THR A 131 1.38 -7.93 4.52
C THR A 131 0.45 -6.90 5.16
N HIS A 132 -0.19 -7.26 6.28
CA HIS A 132 -1.08 -6.37 7.00
C HIS A 132 -0.31 -5.17 7.61
N TRP A 133 0.93 -5.40 8.06
CA TRP A 133 1.79 -4.33 8.55
C TRP A 133 2.07 -3.26 7.52
N LEU A 134 2.34 -3.63 6.27
CA LEU A 134 2.57 -2.66 5.19
C LEU A 134 1.37 -1.73 5.00
N ARG A 135 0.17 -2.29 5.06
CA ARG A 135 -1.07 -1.53 4.97
C ARG A 135 -1.31 -0.65 6.20
N HIS A 136 -1.06 -1.16 7.42
CA HIS A 136 -1.13 -0.37 8.65
C HIS A 136 -0.13 0.78 8.62
N THR A 137 1.12 0.50 8.32
CA THR A 137 2.18 1.53 8.22
C THR A 137 1.82 2.60 7.19
N SER A 138 1.27 2.20 6.03
CA SER A 138 0.79 3.16 5.04
C SER A 138 -0.31 4.06 5.59
N ALA A 139 -1.29 3.48 6.30
CA ALA A 139 -2.39 4.24 6.89
C ALA A 139 -1.92 5.21 7.97
N THR A 140 -1.01 4.77 8.85
CA THR A 140 -0.39 5.63 9.88
C THR A 140 0.36 6.79 9.23
N HIS A 141 1.22 6.52 8.24
CA HIS A 141 1.96 7.58 7.56
C HIS A 141 1.05 8.56 6.80
N GLN A 142 -0.09 8.11 6.27
CA GLN A 142 -1.08 9.02 5.69
C GLN A 142 -1.73 9.90 6.76
N ALA A 143 -2.03 9.37 7.95
CA ALA A 143 -2.55 10.13 9.08
C ALA A 143 -1.51 11.14 9.59
N ASP A 144 -0.26 10.71 9.82
CA ASP A 144 0.85 11.57 10.26
C ASP A 144 1.15 12.70 9.27
N ALA A 145 0.91 12.47 7.98
CA ALA A 145 1.01 13.49 6.93
C ALA A 145 -0.18 14.45 6.90
N GLY A 146 -1.15 14.34 7.84
CA GLY A 146 -2.31 15.22 7.94
C GLY A 146 -3.39 14.96 6.90
N ASN A 147 -3.42 13.79 6.26
CA ASN A 147 -4.49 13.45 5.33
C ASN A 147 -5.82 13.27 6.08
N ASP A 148 -6.91 13.77 5.48
CA ASP A 148 -8.25 13.61 6.03
C ASP A 148 -8.60 12.11 6.23
N ILE A 149 -9.02 11.76 7.44
CA ILE A 149 -9.38 10.39 7.84
C ILE A 149 -10.41 9.76 6.90
N ARG A 150 -11.32 10.56 6.33
CA ARG A 150 -12.32 10.08 5.37
C ARG A 150 -11.68 9.59 4.07
N PHE A 151 -10.58 10.22 3.64
CA PHE A 151 -9.81 9.76 2.48
C PHE A 151 -9.02 8.51 2.81
N ILE A 152 -8.41 8.44 4.00
CA ILE A 152 -7.72 7.25 4.49
C ILE A 152 -8.71 6.08 4.57
N GLN A 153 -9.88 6.27 5.18
CA GLN A 153 -10.95 5.27 5.25
C GLN A 153 -11.32 4.76 3.86
N LYS A 154 -11.55 5.67 2.91
CA LYS A 154 -11.92 5.34 1.53
C LYS A 154 -10.80 4.56 0.83
N ASN A 155 -9.55 5.00 0.96
CA ASN A 155 -8.38 4.31 0.38
C ASN A 155 -8.20 2.91 0.98
N LEU A 156 -8.47 2.75 2.27
CA LEU A 156 -8.45 1.46 2.96
C LEU A 156 -9.70 0.62 2.70
N ARG A 157 -10.75 1.18 2.15
CA ARG A 157 -12.05 0.49 1.95
C ARG A 157 -12.55 -0.13 3.27
N HIS A 158 -12.45 0.67 4.35
CA HIS A 158 -13.03 0.31 5.64
C HIS A 158 -14.52 0.64 5.66
N ALA A 159 -15.34 -0.32 6.09
CA ALA A 159 -16.78 -0.14 6.19
C ALA A 159 -17.17 0.91 7.25
N SER A 160 -16.37 1.02 8.32
CA SER A 160 -16.56 2.00 9.40
C SER A 160 -15.34 2.91 9.54
N ILE A 161 -15.60 4.19 9.87
CA ILE A 161 -14.57 5.16 10.20
C ILE A 161 -13.86 4.80 11.51
N GLU A 162 -14.55 4.15 12.44
CA GLU A 162 -13.99 3.67 13.70
C GLU A 162 -12.79 2.73 13.48
N THR A 163 -12.89 1.87 12.46
CA THR A 163 -11.76 1.00 12.07
C THR A 163 -10.55 1.80 11.56
N THR A 164 -10.76 3.02 11.08
CA THR A 164 -9.69 3.89 10.59
C THR A 164 -9.19 4.82 11.70
N ALA A 165 -10.02 5.13 12.69
CA ALA A 165 -9.67 6.01 13.81
C ALA A 165 -8.50 5.50 14.66
N ILE A 166 -8.20 4.19 14.62
CA ILE A 166 -7.02 3.62 15.28
C ILE A 166 -5.69 4.19 14.78
N TYR A 167 -5.66 4.83 13.61
CA TYR A 167 -4.48 5.47 13.04
C TYR A 167 -4.29 6.93 13.47
N LEU A 168 -5.23 7.48 14.25
CA LEU A 168 -5.21 8.88 14.69
C LEU A 168 -4.49 9.08 16.04
N HIS A 169 -3.72 8.12 16.50
CA HIS A 169 -3.05 8.17 17.82
C HIS A 169 -2.03 9.29 17.98
N ALA A 170 -1.64 9.97 16.89
CA ALA A 170 -0.75 11.14 16.95
C ALA A 170 -1.49 12.48 17.19
N GLU A 171 -2.84 12.47 17.25
CA GLU A 171 -3.63 13.71 17.26
C GLU A 171 -3.77 14.37 18.64
N ASP A 172 -3.51 13.70 19.75
CA ASP A 172 -3.70 14.34 21.06
C ASP A 172 -2.72 15.51 21.26
N ASP A 173 -1.48 15.38 20.83
CA ASP A 173 -0.50 16.46 20.89
C ASP A 173 -0.81 17.55 19.85
N GLN A 174 -1.16 17.20 18.61
CA GLN A 174 -1.55 18.16 17.57
C GLN A 174 -2.86 18.86 17.91
N ARG A 175 -3.83 18.15 18.48
CA ARG A 175 -5.10 18.74 18.94
C ARG A 175 -4.86 19.72 20.08
N HIS A 176 -3.95 19.41 21.00
CA HIS A 176 -3.55 20.34 22.07
C HIS A 176 -2.93 21.59 21.48
N ASP A 177 -2.01 21.47 20.55
CA ASP A 177 -1.31 22.60 19.90
C ASP A 177 -2.25 23.46 19.06
N GLN A 178 -3.14 22.87 18.29
CA GLN A 178 -4.16 23.61 17.53
C GLN A 178 -5.14 24.33 18.43
N THR A 179 -5.63 23.66 19.49
CA THR A 179 -6.59 24.26 20.42
C THR A 179 -5.96 25.40 21.22
N THR A 180 -4.69 25.33 21.56
CA THR A 180 -3.97 26.38 22.28
C THR A 180 -3.57 27.53 21.36
N SER A 181 -3.19 27.26 20.11
CA SER A 181 -2.84 28.31 19.14
C SER A 181 -4.04 29.14 18.67
N GLU A 182 -5.24 28.56 18.56
CA GLU A 182 -6.47 29.32 18.25
C GLU A 182 -6.91 30.24 19.40
N ARG A 183 -6.68 29.87 20.66
CA ARG A 183 -7.00 30.73 21.84
C ARG A 183 -6.11 31.96 21.90
N VAL A 184 -4.89 31.90 21.40
CA VAL A 184 -3.98 33.08 21.37
C VAL A 184 -4.40 34.10 20.29
N ARG A 185 -5.06 33.68 19.21
CA ARG A 185 -5.51 34.57 18.13
C ARG A 185 -6.83 35.31 18.41
N LYS A 186 -7.59 34.93 19.44
CA LYS A 186 -8.92 35.51 19.77
C LYS A 186 -8.96 36.33 21.04
N ARG A 187 -7.87 36.90 21.52
CA ARG A 187 -7.91 37.99 22.52
C ARG A 187 -7.90 39.33 21.76
N PRO A 188 -9.02 40.04 21.64
CA PRO A 188 -8.99 41.47 21.32
C PRO A 188 -8.53 42.24 22.57
N ASP A 189 -7.65 43.19 22.39
CA ASP A 189 -7.30 44.24 23.36
C ASP A 189 -8.52 45.11 23.69
#